data_1159c6107e5fc379ec7033248a94d998
#
_entry.id   1159c6107e5fc379ec7033248a94d998
#
_cell.length_a   1.000
_cell.length_b   1.000
_cell.length_c   1.000
_cell.angle_alpha   90.00
_cell.angle_beta   90.00
_cell.angle_gamma   90.00
#
_symmetry.space_group_name_H-M   'P 1'
#
loop_
_entity.id
_entity.type
_entity.pdbx_description
1 polymer ?
#
loop_
_entity_poly.entity_id
_entity_poly.type
_entity_poly.pdbx_seq_one_letter_code
_entity_poly.pdbx_strand_id
1 'polypeptide(L)'
;MLRYGILVLILLGLLIYPEFVLSKPSLKLGLEVLLTERPDLLRGKRIGLITNQTGVDSKLESNISLFLEESGINLVALFAPEHGIRGERLAGEYVESYTDE
;
A
#
# COMPACT_ATOMS: atom_id res chain seq x y z
N MET A 1 -9.15 54.19 3.46
CA MET A 1 -7.83 53.59 3.74
C MET A 1 -7.91 52.34 4.62
N LEU A 2 -8.56 52.38 5.77
CA LEU A 2 -8.62 51.22 6.69
C LEU A 2 -9.30 49.98 6.06
N ARG A 3 -10.32 50.15 5.22
CA ARG A 3 -11.05 49.06 4.55
C ARG A 3 -10.19 48.29 3.55
N TYR A 4 -9.29 48.97 2.84
CA TYR A 4 -8.38 48.32 1.90
C TYR A 4 -7.23 47.62 2.59
N GLY A 5 -6.76 48.15 3.74
CA GLY A 5 -5.74 47.48 4.54
C GLY A 5 -6.20 46.14 5.09
N ILE A 6 -7.44 46.04 5.55
CA ILE A 6 -8.04 44.78 6.04
C ILE A 6 -8.17 43.76 4.91
N LEU A 7 -8.59 44.21 3.72
CA LEU A 7 -8.75 43.34 2.54
C LEU A 7 -7.39 42.76 2.10
N VAL A 8 -6.34 43.57 2.10
CA VAL A 8 -4.97 43.15 1.76
C VAL A 8 -4.43 42.15 2.78
N LEU A 9 -4.68 42.34 4.07
CA LEU A 9 -4.28 41.41 5.13
C LEU A 9 -4.99 40.05 5.01
N ILE A 10 -6.28 40.05 4.64
CA ILE A 10 -7.03 38.81 4.41
C ILE A 10 -6.50 38.07 3.18
N LEU A 11 -6.21 38.78 2.09
CA LEU A 11 -5.62 38.17 0.89
C LEU A 11 -4.20 37.63 1.16
N LEU A 12 -3.39 38.35 1.91
CA LEU A 12 -2.05 37.88 2.32
C LEU A 12 -2.13 36.64 3.22
N GLY A 13 -3.09 36.60 4.14
CA GLY A 13 -3.36 35.45 4.99
C GLY A 13 -3.75 34.20 4.20
N LEU A 14 -4.55 34.36 3.14
CA LEU A 14 -4.93 33.27 2.22
C LEU A 14 -3.75 32.75 1.38
N LEU A 15 -2.76 33.59 1.10
CA LEU A 15 -1.54 33.20 0.37
C LEU A 15 -0.51 32.50 1.26
N ILE A 16 -0.52 32.79 2.59
CA ILE A 16 0.44 32.22 3.54
C ILE A 16 0.00 30.84 4.08
N TYR A 17 -1.31 30.53 4.01
CA TYR A 17 -1.85 29.24 4.47
C TYR A 17 -2.53 28.45 3.33
N PRO A 18 -1.80 28.09 2.24
CA PRO A 18 -2.37 27.26 1.18
C PRO A 18 -2.74 25.84 1.64
N GLU A 19 -2.19 25.40 2.77
CA GLU A 19 -2.41 24.05 3.31
C GLU A 19 -3.75 23.87 4.05
N PHE A 20 -4.51 24.95 4.29
CA PHE A 20 -5.81 24.85 4.94
C PHE A 20 -6.92 24.38 3.99
N VAL A 21 -6.60 24.23 2.69
CA VAL A 21 -7.57 23.79 1.67
C VAL A 21 -7.41 22.29 1.43
N LEU A 22 -8.24 21.51 2.13
CA LEU A 22 -8.64 20.15 1.77
C LEU A 22 -7.50 19.09 1.73
N SER A 23 -6.95 18.75 2.88
CA SER A 23 -6.40 17.43 3.07
C SER A 23 -7.54 16.41 2.92
N LYS A 24 -7.69 15.84 1.72
CA LYS A 24 -8.55 14.67 1.53
C LYS A 24 -8.00 13.56 2.43
N PRO A 25 -8.82 12.93 3.28
CA PRO A 25 -8.37 11.74 3.98
C PRO A 25 -7.90 10.73 2.93
N SER A 26 -6.60 10.41 2.92
CA SER A 26 -6.09 9.36 2.04
C SER A 26 -6.54 8.02 2.62
N LEU A 27 -7.27 7.25 1.82
CA LEU A 27 -7.58 5.87 2.15
C LEU A 27 -6.27 5.08 2.19
N LYS A 28 -5.97 4.45 3.32
CA LYS A 28 -4.88 3.49 3.42
C LYS A 28 -5.43 2.08 3.18
N LEU A 29 -4.76 1.30 2.36
CA LEU A 29 -5.08 -0.11 2.18
C LEU A 29 -4.67 -0.91 3.42
N GLY A 30 -5.38 -2.01 3.71
CA GLY A 30 -5.05 -2.89 4.83
C GLY A 30 -3.60 -3.42 4.78
N LEU A 31 -3.09 -3.68 3.59
CA LEU A 31 -1.69 -4.05 3.36
C LEU A 31 -0.72 -2.95 3.84
N GLU A 32 -0.97 -1.71 3.47
CA GLU A 32 -0.14 -0.57 3.88
C GLU A 32 -0.18 -0.37 5.41
N VAL A 33 -1.36 -0.46 6.00
CA VAL A 33 -1.52 -0.40 7.47
C VAL A 33 -0.76 -1.53 8.15
N LEU A 34 -0.86 -2.76 7.63
CA LEU A 34 -0.15 -3.92 8.18
C LEU A 34 1.36 -3.72 8.19
N LEU A 35 1.92 -3.25 7.09
CA LEU A 35 3.38 -3.09 6.94
C LEU A 35 3.92 -1.87 7.70
N THR A 36 3.15 -0.76 7.74
CA THR A 36 3.65 0.50 8.34
C THR A 36 3.26 0.69 9.81
N GLU A 37 2.06 0.28 10.21
CA GLU A 37 1.53 0.53 11.54
C GLU A 37 1.51 -0.71 12.44
N ARG A 38 1.48 -1.91 11.84
CA ARG A 38 1.39 -3.18 12.56
C ARG A 38 2.43 -4.24 12.13
N PRO A 39 3.68 -3.86 11.85
CA PRO A 39 4.72 -4.83 11.50
C PRO A 39 5.01 -5.83 12.63
N ASP A 40 4.64 -5.49 13.86
CA ASP A 40 4.71 -6.36 15.03
C ASP A 40 3.97 -7.71 14.84
N LEU A 41 2.91 -7.72 14.03
CA LEU A 41 2.16 -8.93 13.72
C LEU A 41 2.94 -9.93 12.86
N LEU A 42 3.94 -9.47 12.12
CA LEU A 42 4.67 -10.26 11.13
C LEU A 42 6.12 -10.58 11.55
N ARG A 43 6.77 -9.65 12.25
CA ARG A 43 8.18 -9.76 12.62
C ARG A 43 8.47 -11.00 13.45
N GLY A 44 9.58 -11.65 13.14
CA GLY A 44 10.04 -12.86 13.83
C GLY A 44 9.23 -14.12 13.53
N LYS A 45 8.26 -14.05 12.61
CA LYS A 45 7.45 -15.20 12.21
C LYS A 45 7.82 -15.67 10.82
N ARG A 46 7.57 -16.95 10.54
CA ARG A 46 7.59 -17.51 9.20
C ARG A 46 6.24 -17.26 8.57
N ILE A 47 6.21 -16.51 7.47
CA ILE A 47 4.99 -16.06 6.83
C ILE A 47 4.73 -16.86 5.55
N GLY A 48 3.53 -17.43 5.44
CA GLY A 48 2.97 -17.88 4.17
C GLY A 48 1.98 -16.85 3.66
N LEU A 49 2.13 -16.41 2.43
CA LEU A 49 1.28 -15.39 1.83
C LEU A 49 0.35 -16.04 0.79
N ILE A 50 -0.95 -15.90 1.00
CA ILE A 50 -1.97 -16.26 0.00
C ILE A 50 -2.21 -15.02 -0.86
N THR A 51 -1.87 -15.10 -2.13
CA THR A 51 -1.94 -13.94 -3.04
C THR A 51 -2.07 -14.33 -4.50
N ASN A 52 -2.30 -13.36 -5.34
CA ASN A 52 -2.27 -13.44 -6.79
C ASN A 52 -1.85 -12.08 -7.38
N GLN A 53 -1.92 -11.93 -8.70
CA GLN A 53 -1.52 -10.72 -9.43
C GLN A 53 -2.29 -9.44 -9.03
N THR A 54 -3.40 -9.55 -8.30
CA THR A 54 -4.19 -8.38 -7.83
C THR A 54 -3.78 -7.91 -6.44
N GLY A 55 -2.89 -8.64 -5.77
CA GLY A 55 -2.36 -8.27 -4.46
C GLY A 55 -1.32 -7.15 -4.57
N VAL A 56 -1.79 -5.91 -4.66
CA VAL A 56 -0.94 -4.73 -4.84
C VAL A 56 -1.29 -3.63 -3.81
N ASP A 57 -0.35 -2.72 -3.59
CA ASP A 57 -0.56 -1.50 -2.80
C ASP A 57 -1.23 -0.38 -3.62
N SER A 58 -1.37 0.81 -3.04
CA SER A 58 -1.94 1.99 -3.70
C SER A 58 -1.09 2.53 -4.86
N LYS A 59 0.16 2.09 -4.98
CA LYS A 59 1.09 2.41 -6.07
C LYS A 59 1.17 1.30 -7.11
N LEU A 60 0.36 0.25 -6.98
CA LEU A 60 0.36 -0.96 -7.80
C LEU A 60 1.62 -1.81 -7.63
N GLU A 61 2.31 -1.69 -6.50
CA GLU A 61 3.44 -2.54 -6.15
C GLU A 61 2.95 -3.88 -5.56
N SER A 62 3.56 -4.98 -5.99
CA SER A 62 3.18 -6.32 -5.56
C SER A 62 3.38 -6.50 -4.05
N ASN A 63 2.39 -7.08 -3.38
CA ASN A 63 2.53 -7.44 -1.97
C ASN A 63 3.66 -8.44 -1.74
N ILE A 64 4.03 -9.27 -2.71
CA ILE A 64 5.18 -10.17 -2.63
C ILE A 64 6.46 -9.36 -2.49
N SER A 65 6.70 -8.37 -3.38
CA SER A 65 7.86 -7.49 -3.33
C SER A 65 7.92 -6.75 -1.98
N LEU A 66 6.81 -6.16 -1.57
CA LEU A 66 6.71 -5.43 -0.31
C LEU A 66 7.05 -6.28 0.91
N PHE A 67 6.62 -7.56 0.94
CA PHE A 67 6.96 -8.49 2.03
C PHE A 67 8.42 -8.94 2.00
N LEU A 68 9.01 -9.06 0.81
CA LEU A 68 10.44 -9.43 0.67
C LEU A 68 11.37 -8.27 1.04
N GLU A 69 10.99 -7.04 0.76
CA GLU A 69 11.78 -5.85 1.04
C GLU A 69 11.70 -5.40 2.50
N GLU A 70 10.60 -5.72 3.20
CA GLU A 70 10.40 -5.30 4.59
C GLU A 70 11.30 -6.07 5.55
N SER A 71 12.19 -5.34 6.23
CA SER A 71 13.14 -5.94 7.16
C SER A 71 12.44 -6.60 8.36
N GLY A 72 12.84 -7.83 8.66
CA GLY A 72 12.29 -8.59 9.78
C GLY A 72 11.02 -9.40 9.44
N ILE A 73 10.57 -9.38 8.20
CA ILE A 73 9.55 -10.30 7.68
C ILE A 73 10.28 -11.48 7.00
N ASN A 74 9.90 -12.70 7.36
CA ASN A 74 10.42 -13.92 6.77
C ASN A 74 9.33 -14.59 5.93
N LEU A 75 9.21 -14.17 4.67
CA LEU A 75 8.31 -14.79 3.71
C LEU A 75 8.89 -16.12 3.25
N VAL A 76 8.21 -17.23 3.55
CA VAL A 76 8.73 -18.59 3.30
C VAL A 76 7.91 -19.39 2.30
N ALA A 77 6.68 -18.97 1.99
CA ALA A 77 5.82 -19.67 1.05
C ALA A 77 4.79 -18.72 0.43
N LEU A 78 4.44 -18.99 -0.82
CA LEU A 78 3.37 -18.33 -1.56
C LEU A 78 2.30 -19.34 -1.90
N PHE A 79 1.03 -18.94 -1.82
CA PHE A 79 -0.12 -19.75 -2.16
C PHE A 79 -1.03 -18.95 -3.10
N ALA A 80 -1.29 -19.51 -4.29
CA ALA A 80 -2.24 -18.90 -5.24
C ALA A 80 -3.60 -19.59 -5.12
N PRO A 81 -4.70 -18.86 -4.95
CA PRO A 81 -6.03 -19.46 -4.89
C PRO A 81 -6.47 -20.04 -6.24
N GLU A 82 -6.26 -19.32 -7.33
CA GLU A 82 -6.60 -19.73 -8.70
C GLU A 82 -5.76 -18.92 -9.70
N HIS A 83 -5.62 -19.38 -10.91
CA HIS A 83 -4.86 -18.73 -11.99
C HIS A 83 -3.36 -18.60 -11.78
N GLY A 84 -2.81 -19.10 -10.69
CA GLY A 84 -1.41 -18.93 -10.33
C GLY A 84 -1.10 -17.57 -9.70
N ILE A 85 0.10 -17.42 -9.15
CA ILE A 85 0.54 -16.21 -8.46
C ILE A 85 0.58 -15.01 -9.39
N ARG A 86 0.92 -15.23 -10.67
CA ARG A 86 1.05 -14.18 -11.70
C ARG A 86 -0.14 -14.10 -12.64
N GLY A 87 -1.18 -14.92 -12.42
CA GLY A 87 -2.38 -14.94 -13.26
C GLY A 87 -2.18 -15.59 -14.63
N GLU A 88 -1.17 -16.45 -14.76
CA GLU A 88 -0.76 -17.06 -16.02
C GLU A 88 -1.57 -18.31 -16.42
N ARG A 89 -2.45 -18.81 -15.54
CA ARG A 89 -3.25 -20.02 -15.77
C ARG A 89 -4.71 -19.69 -16.06
N LEU A 90 -5.31 -20.49 -16.91
CA LEU A 90 -6.75 -20.41 -17.17
C LEU A 90 -7.56 -21.01 -16.03
N ALA A 91 -8.82 -20.62 -15.93
CA ALA A 91 -9.74 -21.16 -14.92
C ALA A 91 -9.85 -22.70 -15.05
N GLY A 92 -9.69 -23.40 -13.94
CA GLY A 92 -9.74 -24.86 -13.89
C GLY A 92 -8.46 -25.59 -14.29
N GLU A 93 -7.40 -24.88 -14.69
CA GLU A 93 -6.10 -25.51 -14.91
C GLU A 93 -5.39 -25.82 -13.59
N TYR A 94 -4.71 -26.97 -13.57
CA TYR A 94 -3.89 -27.35 -12.43
C TYR A 94 -2.63 -26.49 -12.35
N VAL A 95 -2.34 -25.96 -11.16
CA VAL A 95 -1.12 -25.19 -10.89
C VAL A 95 -0.17 -26.05 -10.07
N GLU A 96 0.95 -26.43 -10.67
CA GLU A 96 1.99 -27.16 -9.97
C GLU A 96 2.75 -26.28 -8.96
N SER A 97 3.26 -26.93 -7.92
CA SER A 97 4.17 -26.25 -6.97
C SER A 97 5.53 -26.07 -7.61
N TYR A 98 6.11 -24.90 -7.47
CA TYR A 98 7.44 -24.55 -7.98
C TYR A 98 8.16 -23.61 -7.02
N THR A 99 9.46 -23.43 -7.23
CA THR A 99 10.23 -22.39 -6.55
C THR A 99 10.18 -21.13 -7.38
N ASP A 100 9.73 -20.02 -6.80
CA ASP A 100 9.73 -18.69 -7.43
C ASP A 100 11.14 -18.09 -7.25
N GLU A 101 11.83 -17.76 -8.35
CA GLU A 101 13.18 -17.21 -8.39
C GLU A 101 13.18 -15.70 -8.61
#